data_bea702e17d6c102536b099b19affc696
#
_entry.id   bea702e17d6c102536b099b19affc696
#
_cell.length_a   1.000
_cell.length_b   1.000
_cell.length_c   1.000
_cell.angle_alpha   90.00
_cell.angle_beta   90.00
_cell.angle_gamma   90.00
#
_symmetry.space_group_name_H-M   'P 1'
#
loop_
_entity.id
_entity.type
_entity.pdbx_description
1 polymer ?
#
loop_
_entity_poly.entity_id
_entity_poly.type
_entity_poly.pdbx_seq_one_letter_code
_entity_poly.pdbx_strand_id
1 'polypeptide(L)'
;KGETGITVSYENADGAGTVTADKLLMSVGRRPVTKGFGLENLNLEWTERRCIKVDEHLQSSVPGVYVCGDLNGVSLLAHTAVREAEVAVHHITGKEDAMSYRAIPGVVYTNPEIAGVGMSEEALQAAGIPYRAVKLPMAYSGRFVAENELVNGLCKLILDDDDRVIGC
;
A
#
# COMPACT_ATOMS: atom_id res chain seq x y z
N LYS A 1 -27.92 17.35 -4.88
CA LYS A 1 -27.29 18.51 -5.53
C LYS A 1 -28.33 19.60 -5.61
N GLY A 2 -28.17 20.67 -4.81
CA GLY A 2 -29.04 21.84 -4.85
C GLY A 2 -28.48 22.90 -5.78
N GLU A 3 -29.28 23.97 -6.04
CA GLU A 3 -28.84 25.12 -6.86
C GLU A 3 -27.65 25.87 -6.26
N THR A 4 -27.41 25.75 -4.96
CA THR A 4 -26.40 26.50 -4.19
C THR A 4 -25.25 25.65 -3.63
N GLY A 5 -25.04 24.42 -4.13
CA GLY A 5 -23.91 23.57 -3.68
C GLY A 5 -24.26 22.13 -3.39
N ILE A 6 -23.32 21.43 -2.76
CA ILE A 6 -23.40 20.02 -2.37
C ILE A 6 -23.38 19.95 -0.84
N THR A 7 -24.43 19.39 -0.23
CA THR A 7 -24.47 19.14 1.21
C THR A 7 -24.13 17.69 1.48
N VAL A 8 -23.19 17.48 2.39
CA VAL A 8 -22.75 16.15 2.88
C VAL A 8 -23.21 16.02 4.32
N SER A 9 -23.96 14.97 4.60
CA SER A 9 -24.29 14.58 5.97
C SER A 9 -23.26 13.53 6.45
N TYR A 10 -22.80 13.66 7.68
CA TYR A 10 -21.86 12.73 8.31
C TYR A 10 -22.28 12.42 9.73
N GLU A 11 -21.76 11.31 10.25
CA GLU A 11 -21.89 10.90 11.64
C GLU A 11 -20.50 10.47 12.13
N ASN A 12 -20.10 10.96 13.31
CA ASN A 12 -18.86 10.63 13.98
C ASN A 12 -19.09 10.43 15.49
N ALA A 13 -18.02 10.30 16.28
CA ALA A 13 -18.10 10.12 17.73
C ALA A 13 -18.78 11.29 18.47
N ASP A 14 -18.77 12.48 17.88
CA ASP A 14 -19.35 13.71 18.45
C ASP A 14 -20.82 13.90 18.04
N GLY A 15 -21.33 13.05 17.13
CA GLY A 15 -22.71 13.08 16.63
C GLY A 15 -22.85 13.29 15.13
N ALA A 16 -24.08 13.55 14.70
CA ALA A 16 -24.41 13.80 13.30
C ALA A 16 -24.25 15.28 12.95
N GLY A 17 -23.75 15.56 11.74
CA GLY A 17 -23.58 16.92 11.24
C GLY A 17 -23.75 17.01 9.73
N THR A 18 -23.73 18.24 9.21
CA THR A 18 -23.78 18.54 7.78
C THR A 18 -22.75 19.58 7.41
N VAL A 19 -22.15 19.43 6.22
CA VAL A 19 -21.25 20.42 5.60
C VAL A 19 -21.74 20.73 4.19
N THR A 20 -21.81 22.00 3.82
CA THR A 20 -22.17 22.43 2.46
C THR A 20 -20.97 23.09 1.81
N ALA A 21 -20.66 22.71 0.56
CA ALA A 21 -19.55 23.23 -0.22
C ALA A 21 -19.93 23.28 -1.71
N ASP A 22 -19.23 24.10 -2.48
CA ASP A 22 -19.45 24.21 -3.94
C ASP A 22 -19.08 22.93 -4.69
N LYS A 23 -18.05 22.23 -4.20
CA LYS A 23 -17.51 21.00 -4.80
C LYS A 23 -17.22 19.95 -3.73
N LEU A 24 -17.38 18.69 -4.11
CA LEU A 24 -17.05 17.52 -3.29
C LEU A 24 -15.98 16.69 -4.00
N LEU A 25 -14.85 16.45 -3.32
CA LEU A 25 -13.85 15.48 -3.72
C LEU A 25 -14.11 14.15 -2.98
N MET A 26 -14.47 13.11 -3.73
CA MET A 26 -14.57 11.74 -3.20
C MET A 26 -13.22 11.03 -3.33
N SER A 27 -12.55 10.77 -2.21
CA SER A 27 -11.25 10.07 -2.14
C SER A 27 -11.33 8.92 -1.12
N VAL A 28 -12.29 8.02 -1.30
CA VAL A 28 -12.68 6.96 -0.35
C VAL A 28 -12.07 5.59 -0.66
N GLY A 29 -11.00 5.53 -1.48
CA GLY A 29 -10.28 4.34 -1.84
C GLY A 29 -10.52 3.86 -3.26
N ARG A 30 -9.94 2.71 -3.59
CA ARG A 30 -9.94 2.08 -4.92
C ARG A 30 -10.59 0.70 -4.86
N ARG A 31 -11.13 0.27 -5.98
CA ARG A 31 -11.67 -1.08 -6.18
C ARG A 31 -11.05 -1.67 -7.45
N PRO A 32 -10.77 -2.98 -7.49
CA PRO A 32 -10.34 -3.62 -8.72
C PRO A 32 -11.46 -3.57 -9.76
N VAL A 33 -11.09 -3.34 -11.02
CA VAL A 33 -12.02 -3.43 -12.15
C VAL A 33 -12.00 -4.88 -12.65
N THR A 34 -13.06 -5.63 -12.35
CA THR A 34 -13.13 -7.08 -12.59
C THR A 34 -14.24 -7.48 -13.54
N LYS A 35 -14.89 -6.53 -14.19
CA LYS A 35 -16.02 -6.77 -15.10
C LYS A 35 -15.69 -6.34 -16.53
N GLY A 36 -16.24 -7.03 -17.51
CA GLY A 36 -16.17 -6.64 -18.92
C GLY A 36 -15.05 -7.30 -19.73
N PHE A 37 -14.25 -8.21 -19.13
CA PHE A 37 -13.20 -8.98 -19.84
C PHE A 37 -13.35 -10.50 -19.72
N GLY A 38 -14.53 -10.98 -19.33
CA GLY A 38 -14.82 -12.41 -19.32
C GLY A 38 -14.27 -13.17 -18.12
N LEU A 39 -13.86 -12.50 -17.03
CA LEU A 39 -13.38 -13.17 -15.80
C LEU A 39 -14.46 -14.05 -15.16
N GLU A 40 -15.72 -13.73 -15.40
CA GLU A 40 -16.88 -14.53 -14.97
C GLU A 40 -16.95 -15.93 -15.61
N ASN A 41 -16.21 -16.16 -16.70
CA ASN A 41 -16.07 -17.47 -17.35
C ASN A 41 -14.99 -18.35 -16.70
N LEU A 42 -14.23 -17.81 -15.78
CA LEU A 42 -13.18 -18.50 -15.04
C LEU A 42 -13.67 -18.78 -13.61
N ASN A 43 -13.38 -19.99 -13.15
CA ASN A 43 -13.70 -20.38 -11.76
C ASN A 43 -12.65 -19.86 -10.79
N LEU A 44 -12.53 -18.52 -10.68
CA LEU A 44 -11.56 -17.84 -9.83
C LEU A 44 -12.04 -17.78 -8.38
N GLU A 45 -11.11 -17.93 -7.44
CA GLU A 45 -11.35 -17.62 -6.04
C GLU A 45 -11.19 -16.12 -5.77
N TRP A 46 -12.10 -15.59 -4.95
CA TRP A 46 -12.19 -14.18 -4.63
C TRP A 46 -11.99 -13.93 -3.14
N THR A 47 -11.38 -12.79 -2.81
CA THR A 47 -11.34 -12.27 -1.44
C THR A 47 -12.67 -11.60 -1.10
N GLU A 48 -12.91 -11.34 0.20
CA GLU A 48 -14.06 -10.55 0.67
C GLU A 48 -14.11 -9.14 0.05
N ARG A 49 -12.96 -8.59 -0.30
CA ARG A 49 -12.82 -7.29 -0.98
C ARG A 49 -13.00 -7.35 -2.49
N ARG A 50 -13.42 -8.52 -3.03
CA ARG A 50 -13.60 -8.77 -4.48
C ARG A 50 -12.30 -8.63 -5.30
N CYS A 51 -11.17 -8.94 -4.69
CA CYS A 51 -9.89 -9.13 -5.38
C CYS A 51 -9.69 -10.61 -5.68
N ILE A 52 -8.88 -10.94 -6.69
CA ILE A 52 -8.60 -12.32 -7.07
C ILE A 52 -7.50 -12.86 -6.16
N LYS A 53 -7.72 -14.04 -5.55
CA LYS A 53 -6.71 -14.71 -4.74
C LYS A 53 -5.60 -15.27 -5.64
N VAL A 54 -4.37 -15.16 -5.17
CA VAL A 54 -3.15 -15.70 -5.80
C VAL A 54 -2.27 -16.35 -4.75
N ASP A 55 -1.41 -17.26 -5.21
CA ASP A 55 -0.33 -17.83 -4.41
C ASP A 55 0.94 -16.94 -4.44
N GLU A 56 2.05 -17.45 -3.89
CA GLU A 56 3.34 -16.75 -3.85
C GLU A 56 3.99 -16.57 -5.23
N HIS A 57 3.50 -17.25 -6.24
CA HIS A 57 3.93 -17.14 -7.64
C HIS A 57 2.97 -16.29 -8.49
N LEU A 58 1.98 -15.64 -7.87
CA LEU A 58 0.92 -14.86 -8.50
C LEU A 58 -0.05 -15.69 -9.37
N GLN A 59 -0.03 -17.03 -9.25
CA GLN A 59 -1.00 -17.89 -9.93
C GLN A 59 -2.34 -17.88 -9.17
N SER A 60 -3.43 -17.79 -9.90
CA SER A 60 -4.78 -17.87 -9.36
C SER A 60 -5.19 -19.32 -9.05
N SER A 61 -6.41 -19.53 -8.55
CA SER A 61 -7.01 -20.87 -8.40
C SER A 61 -7.16 -21.63 -9.74
N VAL A 62 -7.02 -20.96 -10.88
CA VAL A 62 -7.08 -21.55 -12.21
C VAL A 62 -5.66 -21.72 -12.76
N PRO A 63 -5.17 -22.95 -13.01
CA PRO A 63 -3.84 -23.20 -13.53
C PRO A 63 -3.56 -22.44 -14.82
N GLY A 64 -2.38 -21.79 -14.90
CA GLY A 64 -1.96 -21.00 -16.05
C GLY A 64 -2.56 -19.58 -16.11
N VAL A 65 -3.38 -19.19 -15.13
CA VAL A 65 -3.92 -17.83 -15.00
C VAL A 65 -3.21 -17.12 -13.85
N TYR A 66 -2.50 -16.04 -14.18
CA TYR A 66 -1.73 -15.22 -13.24
C TYR A 66 -2.36 -13.85 -13.09
N VAL A 67 -2.27 -13.26 -11.88
CA VAL A 67 -2.88 -11.98 -11.58
C VAL A 67 -1.90 -11.09 -10.83
N CYS A 68 -1.56 -9.95 -11.43
CA CYS A 68 -0.62 -8.97 -10.88
C CYS A 68 -1.29 -7.62 -10.68
N GLY A 69 -0.76 -6.82 -9.75
CA GLY A 69 -1.21 -5.46 -9.47
C GLY A 69 -2.55 -5.40 -8.72
N ASP A 70 -3.26 -4.31 -8.92
CA ASP A 70 -4.46 -3.95 -8.16
C ASP A 70 -5.55 -5.05 -8.13
N LEU A 71 -5.55 -5.97 -9.09
CA LEU A 71 -6.53 -7.06 -9.17
C LEU A 71 -6.39 -8.08 -8.04
N ASN A 72 -5.18 -8.33 -7.53
CA ASN A 72 -4.97 -9.22 -6.39
C ASN A 72 -5.23 -8.53 -5.04
N GLY A 73 -5.20 -7.18 -5.01
CA GLY A 73 -5.55 -6.37 -3.84
C GLY A 73 -4.55 -6.40 -2.70
N VAL A 74 -3.36 -6.95 -2.90
CA VAL A 74 -2.32 -7.03 -1.86
C VAL A 74 -1.59 -5.70 -1.73
N SER A 75 -1.14 -5.13 -2.86
CA SER A 75 -0.47 -3.83 -2.91
C SER A 75 -0.93 -3.05 -4.13
N LEU A 76 -1.46 -1.83 -3.91
CA LEU A 76 -1.99 -0.97 -4.97
C LEU A 76 -0.92 0.01 -5.48
N LEU A 77 0.30 -0.50 -5.71
CA LEU A 77 1.48 0.28 -6.10
C LEU A 77 2.07 -0.25 -7.40
N ALA A 78 2.38 0.67 -8.32
CA ALA A 78 2.91 0.32 -9.65
C ALA A 78 4.21 -0.50 -9.58
N HIS A 79 5.15 -0.12 -8.72
CA HIS A 79 6.41 -0.85 -8.56
C HIS A 79 6.22 -2.25 -7.96
N THR A 80 5.20 -2.46 -7.13
CA THR A 80 4.83 -3.81 -6.66
C THR A 80 4.30 -4.64 -7.83
N ALA A 81 3.41 -4.09 -8.66
CA ALA A 81 2.87 -4.80 -9.82
C ALA A 81 3.95 -5.21 -10.82
N VAL A 82 5.00 -4.40 -11.00
CA VAL A 82 6.17 -4.77 -11.82
C VAL A 82 6.86 -6.01 -11.25
N ARG A 83 7.16 -6.01 -9.94
CA ARG A 83 7.81 -7.16 -9.30
C ARG A 83 6.93 -8.42 -9.32
N GLU A 84 5.63 -8.27 -9.11
CA GLU A 84 4.67 -9.36 -9.23
C GLU A 84 4.69 -9.97 -10.64
N ALA A 85 4.71 -9.12 -11.68
CA ALA A 85 4.79 -9.60 -13.06
C ALA A 85 6.09 -10.34 -13.36
N GLU A 86 7.24 -9.91 -12.82
CA GLU A 86 8.51 -10.63 -12.92
C GLU A 86 8.41 -12.03 -12.30
N VAL A 87 7.86 -12.14 -11.08
CA VAL A 87 7.67 -13.43 -10.40
C VAL A 87 6.76 -14.35 -11.21
N ALA A 88 5.64 -13.82 -11.71
CA ALA A 88 4.73 -14.59 -12.55
C ALA A 88 5.43 -15.14 -13.82
N VAL A 89 6.21 -14.30 -14.53
CA VAL A 89 6.95 -14.71 -15.71
C VAL A 89 8.04 -15.72 -15.36
N HIS A 90 8.75 -15.55 -14.24
CA HIS A 90 9.73 -16.53 -13.77
C HIS A 90 9.07 -17.89 -13.54
N HIS A 91 7.95 -17.96 -12.84
CA HIS A 91 7.22 -19.19 -12.63
C HIS A 91 6.74 -19.84 -13.95
N ILE A 92 6.20 -19.06 -14.89
CA ILE A 92 5.79 -19.52 -16.22
C ILE A 92 6.96 -20.16 -17.00
N THR A 93 8.16 -19.61 -16.83
CA THR A 93 9.38 -20.08 -17.54
C THR A 93 10.17 -21.13 -16.76
N GLY A 94 9.67 -21.59 -15.61
CA GLY A 94 10.32 -22.61 -14.77
C GLY A 94 11.53 -22.11 -13.98
N LYS A 95 11.65 -20.79 -13.79
CA LYS A 95 12.68 -20.19 -12.94
C LYS A 95 12.15 -20.06 -11.52
N GLU A 96 12.95 -20.46 -10.52
CA GLU A 96 12.61 -20.30 -9.11
C GLU A 96 12.55 -18.80 -8.74
N ASP A 97 11.41 -18.37 -8.27
CA ASP A 97 11.17 -17.05 -7.69
C ASP A 97 9.82 -17.05 -6.93
N ALA A 98 9.71 -16.24 -5.90
CA ALA A 98 8.49 -16.07 -5.13
C ALA A 98 8.30 -14.62 -4.69
N MET A 99 7.05 -14.18 -4.59
CA MET A 99 6.75 -12.81 -4.19
C MET A 99 6.94 -12.61 -2.69
N SER A 100 7.63 -11.55 -2.33
CA SER A 100 7.76 -11.08 -0.96
C SER A 100 7.32 -9.63 -0.85
N TYR A 101 6.36 -9.38 0.01
CA TYR A 101 5.84 -8.02 0.28
C TYR A 101 6.52 -7.34 1.48
N ARG A 102 7.56 -7.96 2.07
CA ARG A 102 8.19 -7.44 3.30
C ARG A 102 8.92 -6.11 3.13
N ALA A 103 9.37 -5.80 1.94
CA ALA A 103 10.18 -4.61 1.65
C ALA A 103 9.62 -3.79 0.49
N ILE A 104 8.30 -3.60 0.46
CA ILE A 104 7.64 -2.74 -0.51
C ILE A 104 7.59 -1.32 0.05
N PRO A 105 8.29 -0.35 -0.56
CA PRO A 105 8.24 1.04 -0.10
C PRO A 105 6.89 1.69 -0.45
N GLY A 106 6.37 2.47 0.48
CA GLY A 106 5.18 3.30 0.28
C GLY A 106 5.47 4.76 0.55
N VAL A 107 4.85 5.65 -0.21
CA VAL A 107 5.00 7.10 -0.06
C VAL A 107 3.64 7.76 -0.12
N VAL A 108 3.41 8.72 0.77
CA VAL A 108 2.28 9.64 0.71
C VAL A 108 2.83 11.04 0.41
N TYR A 109 2.52 11.55 -0.77
CA TYR A 109 3.01 12.84 -1.28
C TYR A 109 2.18 14.02 -0.74
N THR A 110 2.04 14.08 0.56
CA THR A 110 1.43 15.20 1.28
C THR A 110 2.48 16.26 1.63
N ASN A 111 2.08 17.33 2.29
CA ASN A 111 3.00 18.30 2.88
C ASN A 111 2.82 18.29 4.41
N PRO A 112 3.75 17.71 5.20
CA PRO A 112 4.99 17.05 4.77
C PRO A 112 4.75 15.68 4.08
N GLU A 113 5.72 15.21 3.29
CA GLU A 113 5.74 13.86 2.73
C GLU A 113 6.03 12.83 3.81
N ILE A 114 5.42 11.64 3.68
CA ILE A 114 5.65 10.50 4.57
C ILE A 114 5.99 9.28 3.71
N ALA A 115 7.10 8.63 4.01
CA ALA A 115 7.52 7.41 3.33
C ALA A 115 7.89 6.35 4.36
N GLY A 116 7.74 5.08 3.98
CA GLY A 116 8.15 3.98 4.83
C GLY A 116 8.30 2.68 4.06
N VAL A 117 9.04 1.75 4.63
CA VAL A 117 9.24 0.39 4.11
C VAL A 117 9.43 -0.57 5.28
N GLY A 118 8.97 -1.80 5.12
CA GLY A 118 9.09 -2.83 6.17
C GLY A 118 8.04 -2.70 7.26
N MET A 119 8.38 -3.15 8.47
CA MET A 119 7.45 -3.20 9.60
C MET A 119 7.44 -1.90 10.40
N SER A 120 6.26 -1.47 10.83
CA SER A 120 6.13 -0.35 11.77
C SER A 120 6.34 -0.83 13.22
N GLU A 121 6.60 0.13 14.14
CA GLU A 121 6.70 -0.18 15.57
C GLU A 121 5.41 -0.81 16.11
N GLU A 122 4.25 -0.32 15.67
CA GLU A 122 2.95 -0.85 16.06
C GLU A 122 2.75 -2.30 15.60
N ALA A 123 3.17 -2.61 14.37
CA ALA A 123 3.09 -3.97 13.83
C ALA A 123 4.01 -4.94 14.60
N LEU A 124 5.22 -4.50 14.94
CA LEU A 124 6.17 -5.29 15.72
C LEU A 124 5.67 -5.53 17.15
N GLN A 125 5.13 -4.49 17.79
CA GLN A 125 4.51 -4.61 19.14
C GLN A 125 3.34 -5.58 19.13
N ALA A 126 2.45 -5.47 18.13
CA ALA A 126 1.30 -6.38 18.00
C ALA A 126 1.73 -7.84 17.75
N ALA A 127 2.85 -8.04 17.06
CA ALA A 127 3.43 -9.36 16.81
C ALA A 127 4.31 -9.90 17.95
N GLY A 128 4.60 -9.08 18.98
CA GLY A 128 5.51 -9.45 20.08
C GLY A 128 6.96 -9.62 19.64
N ILE A 129 7.38 -8.97 18.55
CA ILE A 129 8.73 -9.05 18.00
C ILE A 129 9.58 -7.95 18.65
N PRO A 130 10.73 -8.31 19.31
CA PRO A 130 11.63 -7.31 19.86
C PRO A 130 12.28 -6.48 18.76
N TYR A 131 12.47 -5.21 19.03
CA TYR A 131 13.11 -4.29 18.09
C TYR A 131 13.80 -3.12 18.81
N ARG A 132 14.68 -2.45 18.09
CA ARG A 132 15.30 -1.19 18.48
C ARG A 132 15.05 -0.13 17.43
N ALA A 133 14.51 1.02 17.83
CA ALA A 133 14.29 2.17 16.94
C ALA A 133 15.40 3.19 17.08
N VAL A 134 15.99 3.61 15.96
CA VAL A 134 16.99 4.67 15.87
C VAL A 134 16.40 5.82 15.09
N LYS A 135 16.42 7.03 15.68
CA LYS A 135 15.86 8.23 15.06
C LYS A 135 16.98 9.22 14.75
N LEU A 136 17.01 9.71 13.52
CA LEU A 136 17.98 10.68 13.02
C LEU A 136 17.25 11.88 12.40
N PRO A 137 17.69 13.10 12.66
CA PRO A 137 17.13 14.27 11.98
C PRO A 137 17.53 14.26 10.50
N MET A 138 16.63 14.66 9.62
CA MET A 138 16.88 14.76 8.18
C MET A 138 17.88 15.89 7.83
N ALA A 139 18.27 16.73 8.79
CA ALA A 139 19.33 17.71 8.64
C ALA A 139 20.69 17.10 8.23
N TYR A 140 20.88 15.79 8.40
CA TYR A 140 22.06 15.08 7.90
C TYR A 140 21.96 14.69 6.41
N SER A 141 20.79 14.84 5.79
CA SER A 141 20.61 14.62 4.35
C SER A 141 20.82 15.92 3.59
N GLY A 142 21.90 16.02 2.81
CA GLY A 142 22.17 17.21 2.00
C GLY A 142 21.05 17.53 1.01
N ARG A 143 20.41 16.50 0.43
CA ARG A 143 19.23 16.67 -0.44
C ARG A 143 18.05 17.27 0.31
N PHE A 144 17.74 16.74 1.49
CA PHE A 144 16.63 17.26 2.29
C PHE A 144 16.85 18.73 2.64
N VAL A 145 18.05 19.09 3.08
CA VAL A 145 18.40 20.48 3.43
C VAL A 145 18.33 21.41 2.22
N ALA A 146 18.72 20.93 1.04
CA ALA A 146 18.66 21.72 -0.19
C ALA A 146 17.23 21.98 -0.68
N GLU A 147 16.31 21.04 -0.44
CA GLU A 147 14.91 21.12 -0.87
C GLU A 147 13.98 21.74 0.18
N ASN A 148 14.41 21.81 1.46
CA ASN A 148 13.56 22.21 2.58
C ASN A 148 14.28 23.20 3.48
N GLU A 149 14.04 24.50 3.25
CA GLU A 149 14.60 25.55 4.11
C GLU A 149 13.90 25.56 5.48
N LEU A 150 14.69 25.59 6.56
CA LEU A 150 14.22 25.77 7.96
C LEU A 150 13.18 24.74 8.45
N VAL A 151 13.07 23.58 7.79
CA VAL A 151 12.13 22.51 8.17
C VAL A 151 12.89 21.35 8.78
N ASN A 152 12.34 20.74 9.83
CA ASN A 152 12.86 19.51 10.43
C ASN A 152 12.13 18.30 9.84
N GLY A 153 12.87 17.30 9.40
CA GLY A 153 12.39 15.98 9.04
C GLY A 153 13.00 14.92 9.94
N LEU A 154 12.41 13.75 9.94
CA LEU A 154 12.82 12.61 10.74
C LEU A 154 13.02 11.38 9.85
N CYS A 155 14.16 10.72 10.00
CA CYS A 155 14.38 9.35 9.53
C CYS A 155 14.36 8.42 10.75
N LYS A 156 13.55 7.35 10.69
CA LYS A 156 13.49 6.35 11.75
C LYS A 156 13.83 4.99 11.15
N LEU A 157 14.87 4.35 11.69
CA LEU A 157 15.23 2.97 11.34
C LEU A 157 14.78 2.05 12.47
N ILE A 158 14.27 0.89 12.10
CA ILE A 158 13.88 -0.16 13.04
C ILE A 158 14.76 -1.37 12.77
N LEU A 159 15.40 -1.86 13.80
CA LEU A 159 16.37 -2.97 13.74
C LEU A 159 15.90 -4.13 14.61
N ASP A 160 16.20 -5.34 14.18
CA ASP A 160 16.06 -6.55 15.00
C ASP A 160 17.26 -6.74 15.96
N ASP A 161 17.27 -7.85 16.71
CA ASP A 161 18.33 -8.18 17.67
C ASP A 161 19.68 -8.50 17.01
N ASP A 162 19.68 -8.78 15.70
CA ASP A 162 20.89 -9.00 14.89
C ASP A 162 21.37 -7.73 14.16
N ASP A 163 20.85 -6.56 14.54
CA ASP A 163 21.11 -5.25 13.89
C ASP A 163 20.70 -5.17 12.41
N ARG A 164 19.79 -6.04 11.95
CA ARG A 164 19.24 -5.95 10.58
C ARG A 164 18.13 -4.92 10.55
N VAL A 165 18.09 -4.11 9.50
CA VAL A 165 16.99 -3.16 9.26
C VAL A 165 15.74 -3.93 8.83
N ILE A 166 14.69 -3.87 9.64
CA ILE A 166 13.40 -4.52 9.41
C ILE A 166 12.26 -3.54 9.13
N GLY A 167 12.53 -2.24 9.31
CA GLY A 167 11.60 -1.17 8.99
C GLY A 167 12.26 0.21 8.94
N CYS A 168 11.64 1.11 8.19
CA CYS A 168 12.07 2.51 8.07
C CYS A 168 10.85 3.40 7.86
#